data_a332099281b1efb7f95fe74599edcd17
#
_entry.id   a332099281b1efb7f95fe74599edcd17
#
_cell.length_a   1.000
_cell.length_b   1.000
_cell.length_c   1.000
_cell.angle_alpha   90.00
_cell.angle_beta   90.00
_cell.angle_gamma   90.00
#
_symmetry.space_group_name_H-M   'P 1'
#
loop_
_entity.id
_entity.type
_entity.pdbx_description
1 polymer ?
#
loop_
_entity_poly.entity_id
_entity_poly.type
_entity_poly.pdbx_seq_one_letter_code
_entity_poly.pdbx_strand_id
1 'polypeptide(L)'
;TPHLDQQHRKRPVLLTWLCVLSFLFGGIQFASGVLNAFTSFPEWILNTTKAEFERKKEEIGPEALVANPWYTKSQEASIAGQERNLASAKPRGYLSLGGSCISLLGVWLMWNLRKAGFGLYAVASAGGWSGTFLLYGGDNAIISVNMILYGVVGLVFLVLYALHLKHMR
;
A
#
# COMPACT_ATOMS: atom_id res chain seq x y z
N THR A 1 -48.48 3.86 14.83
CA THR A 1 -47.21 4.56 15.05
C THR A 1 -46.03 3.62 14.72
N PRO A 2 -45.40 3.75 13.51
CA PRO A 2 -44.33 2.85 13.09
C PRO A 2 -42.94 3.41 13.44
N HIS A 3 -42.71 3.90 14.67
CA HIS A 3 -41.49 4.65 14.98
C HIS A 3 -40.58 4.01 16.04
N LEU A 4 -40.75 2.74 16.44
CA LEU A 4 -40.01 2.17 17.55
C LEU A 4 -39.06 0.99 17.21
N ASP A 5 -38.86 0.65 15.93
CA ASP A 5 -37.94 -0.42 15.54
C ASP A 5 -36.63 0.10 14.91
N GLN A 6 -36.13 1.24 15.32
CA GLN A 6 -34.70 1.52 15.21
C GLN A 6 -33.97 0.78 16.33
N GLN A 7 -34.11 -0.54 16.38
CA GLN A 7 -33.15 -1.35 17.11
C GLN A 7 -31.77 -0.99 16.59
N HIS A 8 -30.97 -0.35 17.43
CA HIS A 8 -29.54 -0.14 17.23
C HIS A 8 -28.93 -1.50 16.87
N ARG A 9 -28.83 -1.81 15.57
CA ARG A 9 -28.11 -3.00 15.12
C ARG A 9 -26.67 -2.84 15.61
N LYS A 10 -26.37 -3.54 16.69
CA LYS A 10 -25.02 -3.57 17.26
C LYS A 10 -24.08 -4.02 16.14
N ARG A 11 -23.11 -3.18 15.83
CA ARG A 11 -22.08 -3.52 14.84
C ARG A 11 -21.35 -4.75 15.31
N PRO A 12 -21.09 -5.73 14.42
CA PRO A 12 -20.20 -6.83 14.77
C PRO A 12 -18.83 -6.27 15.14
N VAL A 13 -18.28 -6.72 16.26
CA VAL A 13 -16.97 -6.28 16.76
C VAL A 13 -15.88 -6.45 15.71
N LEU A 14 -15.92 -7.56 14.97
CA LEU A 14 -14.97 -7.83 13.90
C LEU A 14 -15.04 -6.78 12.77
N LEU A 15 -16.24 -6.34 12.39
CA LEU A 15 -16.41 -5.28 11.38
C LEU A 15 -15.79 -3.95 11.85
N THR A 16 -15.92 -3.62 13.13
CA THR A 16 -15.30 -2.43 13.71
C THR A 16 -13.77 -2.50 13.62
N TRP A 17 -13.18 -3.62 14.00
CA TRP A 17 -11.73 -3.84 13.89
C TRP A 17 -11.24 -3.79 12.44
N LEU A 18 -11.98 -4.41 11.51
CA LEU A 18 -11.66 -4.35 10.07
C LEU A 18 -11.65 -2.90 9.57
N CYS A 19 -12.66 -2.10 9.92
CA CYS A 19 -12.72 -0.70 9.52
C CYS A 19 -11.54 0.10 10.12
N VAL A 20 -11.23 -0.08 11.41
CA VAL A 20 -10.10 0.61 12.06
C VAL A 20 -8.78 0.26 11.38
N LEU A 21 -8.51 -1.02 11.13
CA LEU A 21 -7.31 -1.45 10.43
C LEU A 21 -7.25 -0.89 9.01
N SER A 22 -8.38 -0.90 8.28
CA SER A 22 -8.45 -0.34 6.93
C SER A 22 -8.24 1.18 6.92
N PHE A 23 -8.71 1.92 7.93
CA PHE A 23 -8.41 3.35 8.08
C PHE A 23 -6.93 3.60 8.33
N LEU A 24 -6.28 2.80 9.19
CA LEU A 24 -4.86 2.91 9.45
C LEU A 24 -4.04 2.64 8.18
N PHE A 25 -4.28 1.53 7.50
CA PHE A 25 -3.58 1.21 6.25
C PHE A 25 -3.86 2.22 5.14
N GLY A 26 -5.11 2.62 4.96
CA GLY A 26 -5.50 3.65 3.99
C GLY A 26 -4.86 5.01 4.29
N GLY A 27 -4.76 5.39 5.56
CA GLY A 27 -4.07 6.60 6.01
C GLY A 27 -2.57 6.57 5.72
N ILE A 28 -1.90 5.44 5.96
CA ILE A 28 -0.48 5.26 5.63
C ILE A 28 -0.27 5.35 4.12
N GLN A 29 -1.13 4.69 3.32
CA GLN A 29 -1.07 4.76 1.86
C GLN A 29 -1.31 6.18 1.33
N PHE A 30 -2.26 6.90 1.92
CA PHE A 30 -2.53 8.29 1.58
C PHE A 30 -1.31 9.17 1.85
N ALA A 31 -0.71 9.08 3.05
CA ALA A 31 0.49 9.83 3.41
C ALA A 31 1.66 9.50 2.47
N SER A 32 1.88 8.22 2.17
CA SER A 32 2.89 7.79 1.21
C SER A 32 2.61 8.35 -0.20
N GLY A 33 1.35 8.38 -0.62
CA GLY A 33 0.93 8.99 -1.90
C GLY A 33 1.27 10.48 -1.96
N VAL A 34 0.99 11.24 -0.89
CA VAL A 34 1.35 12.68 -0.80
C VAL A 34 2.87 12.86 -0.90
N LEU A 35 3.64 12.09 -0.12
CA LEU A 35 5.09 12.19 -0.14
C LEU A 35 5.68 11.90 -1.53
N ASN A 36 5.17 10.87 -2.21
CA ASN A 36 5.66 10.51 -3.55
C ASN A 36 5.20 11.47 -4.64
N ALA A 37 4.00 12.05 -4.53
CA ALA A 37 3.44 12.93 -5.57
C ALA A 37 3.96 14.37 -5.49
N PHE A 38 4.12 14.90 -4.27
CA PHE A 38 4.30 16.34 -4.07
C PHE A 38 5.64 16.73 -3.44
N THR A 39 6.45 15.76 -3.02
CA THR A 39 7.74 16.05 -2.40
C THR A 39 8.91 15.40 -3.14
N SER A 40 10.13 15.83 -2.84
CA SER A 40 11.38 15.20 -3.26
C SER A 40 11.78 14.02 -2.35
N PHE A 41 10.85 13.49 -1.55
CA PHE A 41 11.10 12.41 -0.62
C PHE A 41 11.69 11.15 -1.29
N PRO A 42 11.21 10.70 -2.48
CA PRO A 42 11.83 9.56 -3.17
C PRO A 42 13.28 9.81 -3.56
N GLU A 43 13.62 11.03 -3.99
CA GLU A 43 14.99 11.44 -4.35
C GLU A 43 15.87 11.48 -3.10
N TRP A 44 15.34 12.01 -2.00
CA TRP A 44 16.04 12.06 -0.72
C TRP A 44 16.36 10.65 -0.19
N ILE A 45 15.41 9.71 -0.25
CA ILE A 45 15.65 8.31 0.13
C ILE A 45 16.75 7.70 -0.72
N LEU A 46 16.68 7.86 -2.05
CA LEU A 46 17.70 7.33 -2.95
C LEU A 46 19.10 7.87 -2.62
N ASN A 47 19.22 9.19 -2.44
CA ASN A 47 20.48 9.83 -2.12
C ASN A 47 21.02 9.37 -0.76
N THR A 48 20.15 9.23 0.25
CA THR A 48 20.54 8.72 1.57
C THR A 48 21.01 7.27 1.47
N THR A 49 20.30 6.42 0.73
CA THR A 49 20.68 5.01 0.55
C THR A 49 22.04 4.88 -0.16
N LYS A 50 22.27 5.72 -1.19
CA LYS A 50 23.59 5.76 -1.87
C LYS A 50 24.72 6.19 -0.91
N ALA A 51 24.49 7.26 -0.15
CA ALA A 51 25.48 7.77 0.79
C ALA A 51 25.82 6.73 1.87
N GLU A 52 24.79 6.05 2.41
CA GLU A 52 25.00 4.97 3.38
C GLU A 52 25.76 3.78 2.78
N PHE A 53 25.49 3.43 1.53
CA PHE A 53 26.18 2.35 0.86
C PHE A 53 27.65 2.68 0.64
N GLU A 54 27.99 3.89 0.17
CA GLU A 54 29.36 4.32 0.01
C GLU A 54 30.11 4.37 1.34
N ARG A 55 29.49 4.91 2.41
CA ARG A 55 30.07 4.90 3.75
C ARG A 55 30.38 3.47 4.23
N LYS A 56 29.45 2.54 4.03
CA LYS A 56 29.67 1.13 4.40
C LYS A 56 30.77 0.46 3.59
N LYS A 57 30.93 0.81 2.30
CA LYS A 57 32.07 0.33 1.51
C LYS A 57 33.40 0.77 2.10
N GLU A 58 33.49 2.02 2.56
CA GLU A 58 34.70 2.55 3.20
C GLU A 58 34.99 1.86 4.54
N GLU A 59 33.95 1.63 5.37
CA GLU A 59 34.05 0.97 6.68
C GLU A 59 34.47 -0.50 6.56
N ILE A 60 33.92 -1.24 5.58
CA ILE A 60 34.18 -2.69 5.43
C ILE A 60 35.52 -2.97 4.79
N GLY A 61 36.03 -2.06 3.98
CA GLY A 61 37.28 -2.19 3.24
C GLY A 61 37.18 -3.09 2.00
N PRO A 62 38.11 -2.94 1.05
CA PRO A 62 38.03 -3.61 -0.25
C PRO A 62 38.13 -5.14 -0.18
N GLU A 63 38.93 -5.68 0.78
CA GLU A 63 39.13 -7.11 0.91
C GLU A 63 37.83 -7.85 1.34
N ALA A 64 37.10 -7.28 2.28
CA ALA A 64 35.87 -7.88 2.77
C ALA A 64 34.70 -7.76 1.74
N LEU A 65 34.72 -6.73 0.89
CA LEU A 65 33.76 -6.59 -0.24
C LEU A 65 33.99 -7.67 -1.31
N VAL A 66 35.27 -7.98 -1.60
CA VAL A 66 35.61 -9.07 -2.53
C VAL A 66 35.24 -10.44 -1.94
N ALA A 67 35.37 -10.60 -0.64
CA ALA A 67 34.99 -11.84 0.06
C ALA A 67 33.45 -12.06 0.08
N ASN A 68 32.64 -10.97 -0.09
CA ASN A 68 31.21 -11.05 0.02
C ASN A 68 30.47 -10.38 -1.18
N PRO A 69 30.67 -10.89 -2.41
CA PRO A 69 30.17 -10.26 -3.63
C PRO A 69 28.63 -10.20 -3.69
N TRP A 70 27.95 -11.06 -2.93
CA TRP A 70 26.49 -11.06 -2.84
C TRP A 70 25.97 -9.76 -2.19
N TYR A 71 26.64 -9.28 -1.13
CA TYR A 71 26.24 -8.05 -0.46
C TYR A 71 26.29 -6.85 -1.41
N THR A 72 27.41 -6.68 -2.11
CA THR A 72 27.60 -5.59 -3.07
C THR A 72 26.55 -5.64 -4.20
N LYS A 73 26.38 -6.80 -4.81
CA LYS A 73 25.40 -7.01 -5.88
C LYS A 73 23.96 -6.75 -5.42
N SER A 74 23.58 -7.16 -4.21
CA SER A 74 22.23 -6.94 -3.70
C SER A 74 21.96 -5.46 -3.43
N GLN A 75 22.93 -4.72 -2.91
CA GLN A 75 22.81 -3.27 -2.67
C GLN A 75 22.78 -2.48 -3.97
N GLU A 76 23.64 -2.79 -4.92
CA GLU A 76 23.63 -2.17 -6.26
C GLU A 76 22.30 -2.43 -6.99
N ALA A 77 21.79 -3.65 -6.94
CA ALA A 77 20.49 -3.99 -7.51
C ALA A 77 19.35 -3.23 -6.83
N SER A 78 19.42 -3.03 -5.51
CA SER A 78 18.44 -2.24 -4.76
C SER A 78 18.47 -0.77 -5.18
N ILE A 79 19.66 -0.16 -5.28
CA ILE A 79 19.84 1.23 -5.72
C ILE A 79 19.36 1.40 -7.16
N ALA A 80 19.75 0.53 -8.07
CA ALA A 80 19.29 0.55 -9.47
C ALA A 80 17.77 0.38 -9.58
N GLY A 81 17.17 -0.44 -8.72
CA GLY A 81 15.71 -0.56 -8.60
C GLY A 81 15.05 0.74 -8.15
N GLN A 82 15.62 1.42 -7.16
CA GLN A 82 15.11 2.72 -6.68
C GLN A 82 15.25 3.81 -7.74
N GLU A 83 16.34 3.85 -8.50
CA GLU A 83 16.53 4.80 -9.62
C GLU A 83 15.47 4.63 -10.72
N ARG A 84 15.20 3.38 -11.13
CA ARG A 84 14.13 3.11 -12.10
C ARG A 84 12.76 3.52 -11.56
N ASN A 85 12.53 3.30 -10.27
CA ASN A 85 11.28 3.64 -9.61
C ASN A 85 11.09 5.16 -9.44
N LEU A 86 12.17 5.93 -9.44
CA LEU A 86 12.11 7.39 -9.30
C LEU A 86 11.35 8.03 -10.46
N ALA A 87 11.57 7.58 -11.69
CA ALA A 87 10.86 8.08 -12.87
C ALA A 87 9.33 7.89 -12.77
N SER A 88 8.88 6.83 -12.12
CA SER A 88 7.46 6.52 -11.92
C SER A 88 6.92 6.94 -10.55
N ALA A 89 7.72 7.60 -9.69
CA ALA A 89 7.32 7.95 -8.33
C ALA A 89 6.10 8.90 -8.31
N LYS A 90 6.09 9.95 -9.12
CA LYS A 90 4.98 10.91 -9.21
C LYS A 90 3.68 10.27 -9.70
N PRO A 91 3.63 9.62 -10.90
CA PRO A 91 2.39 8.98 -11.35
C PRO A 91 1.89 7.94 -10.36
N ARG A 92 2.78 7.20 -9.69
CA ARG A 92 2.41 6.27 -8.63
C ARG A 92 1.85 6.97 -7.41
N GLY A 93 2.43 8.10 -7.00
CA GLY A 93 1.92 8.92 -5.93
C GLY A 93 0.47 9.34 -6.19
N TYR A 94 0.15 9.83 -7.38
CA TYR A 94 -1.21 10.20 -7.77
C TYR A 94 -2.16 9.00 -7.80
N LEU A 95 -1.72 7.85 -8.31
CA LEU A 95 -2.52 6.62 -8.30
C LEU A 95 -2.82 6.16 -6.86
N SER A 96 -1.81 6.20 -5.99
CA SER A 96 -1.96 5.86 -4.57
C SER A 96 -2.90 6.81 -3.85
N LEU A 97 -2.83 8.12 -4.12
CA LEU A 97 -3.75 9.12 -3.56
C LEU A 97 -5.19 8.86 -4.00
N GLY A 98 -5.42 8.70 -5.31
CA GLY A 98 -6.76 8.42 -5.83
C GLY A 98 -7.33 7.13 -5.25
N GLY A 99 -6.55 6.06 -5.26
CA GLY A 99 -6.95 4.76 -4.70
C GLY A 99 -7.24 4.82 -3.20
N SER A 100 -6.38 5.49 -2.42
CA SER A 100 -6.58 5.61 -0.97
C SER A 100 -7.77 6.49 -0.61
N CYS A 101 -8.04 7.58 -1.34
CA CYS A 101 -9.25 8.38 -1.14
C CYS A 101 -10.51 7.56 -1.36
N ILE A 102 -10.59 6.81 -2.47
CA ILE A 102 -11.75 5.96 -2.77
C ILE A 102 -11.88 4.84 -1.73
N SER A 103 -10.77 4.23 -1.34
CA SER A 103 -10.73 3.19 -0.31
C SER A 103 -11.22 3.71 1.04
N LEU A 104 -10.72 4.87 1.50
CA LEU A 104 -11.12 5.50 2.77
C LEU A 104 -12.61 5.88 2.77
N LEU A 105 -13.13 6.41 1.65
CA LEU A 105 -14.56 6.65 1.48
C LEU A 105 -15.36 5.34 1.56
N GLY A 106 -14.87 4.27 0.93
CA GLY A 106 -15.47 2.95 1.01
C GLY A 106 -15.55 2.45 2.45
N VAL A 107 -14.44 2.54 3.19
CA VAL A 107 -14.38 2.15 4.61
C VAL A 107 -15.30 3.01 5.48
N TRP A 108 -15.37 4.32 5.21
CA TRP A 108 -16.29 5.22 5.91
C TRP A 108 -17.75 4.87 5.68
N LEU A 109 -18.13 4.50 4.44
CA LEU A 109 -19.48 4.03 4.14
C LEU A 109 -19.79 2.69 4.81
N MET A 110 -18.82 1.76 4.86
CA MET A 110 -18.97 0.49 5.58
C MET A 110 -19.05 0.72 7.11
N TRP A 111 -18.33 1.72 7.62
CA TRP A 111 -18.49 2.17 9.01
C TRP A 111 -19.93 2.59 9.30
N ASN A 112 -20.61 3.22 8.34
CA ASN A 112 -22.03 3.58 8.42
C ASN A 112 -22.98 2.45 7.99
N LEU A 113 -22.49 1.21 7.92
CA LEU A 113 -23.24 0.01 7.53
C LEU A 113 -23.90 0.08 6.13
N ARG A 114 -23.33 0.84 5.19
CA ARG A 114 -23.78 0.94 3.81
C ARG A 114 -23.07 -0.05 2.91
N LYS A 115 -23.82 -0.90 2.19
CA LYS A 115 -23.25 -1.90 1.24
C LYS A 115 -22.45 -1.28 0.10
N ALA A 116 -22.83 -0.07 -0.33
CA ALA A 116 -22.07 0.66 -1.35
C ALA A 116 -20.61 0.88 -1.00
N GLY A 117 -20.28 0.96 0.31
CA GLY A 117 -18.90 1.06 0.77
C GLY A 117 -18.03 -0.12 0.40
N PHE A 118 -18.59 -1.33 0.42
CA PHE A 118 -17.88 -2.54 -0.02
C PHE A 118 -17.52 -2.47 -1.51
N GLY A 119 -18.48 -2.05 -2.35
CA GLY A 119 -18.24 -1.88 -3.78
C GLY A 119 -17.11 -0.88 -4.08
N LEU A 120 -17.12 0.29 -3.42
CA LEU A 120 -16.06 1.29 -3.57
C LEU A 120 -14.70 0.75 -3.10
N TYR A 121 -14.65 0.07 -1.97
CA TYR A 121 -13.43 -0.54 -1.45
C TYR A 121 -12.89 -1.60 -2.41
N ALA A 122 -13.74 -2.46 -2.97
CA ALA A 122 -13.36 -3.48 -3.93
C ALA A 122 -12.80 -2.87 -5.23
N VAL A 123 -13.45 -1.83 -5.76
CA VAL A 123 -12.98 -1.10 -6.95
C VAL A 123 -11.63 -0.42 -6.68
N ALA A 124 -11.47 0.23 -5.53
CA ALA A 124 -10.21 0.86 -5.16
C ALA A 124 -9.07 -0.16 -5.04
N SER A 125 -9.34 -1.31 -4.42
CA SER A 125 -8.37 -2.39 -4.27
C SER A 125 -7.96 -2.99 -5.62
N ALA A 126 -8.92 -3.30 -6.47
CA ALA A 126 -8.66 -3.84 -7.81
C ALA A 126 -7.94 -2.82 -8.71
N GLY A 127 -8.37 -1.55 -8.69
CA GLY A 127 -7.76 -0.47 -9.45
C GLY A 127 -6.34 -0.16 -9.00
N GLY A 128 -6.08 -0.15 -7.70
CA GLY A 128 -4.75 0.01 -7.14
C GLY A 128 -3.80 -1.10 -7.59
N TRP A 129 -4.27 -2.33 -7.57
CA TRP A 129 -3.52 -3.51 -8.01
C TRP A 129 -3.19 -3.46 -9.50
N SER A 130 -4.21 -3.27 -10.33
CA SER A 130 -4.05 -3.18 -11.78
C SER A 130 -3.15 -2.02 -12.18
N GLY A 131 -3.34 -0.84 -11.58
CA GLY A 131 -2.53 0.34 -11.85
C GLY A 131 -1.07 0.14 -11.45
N THR A 132 -0.82 -0.49 -10.30
CA THR A 132 0.56 -0.81 -9.88
C THR A 132 1.21 -1.81 -10.84
N PHE A 133 0.49 -2.84 -11.26
CA PHE A 133 0.99 -3.82 -12.23
C PHE A 133 1.35 -3.17 -13.58
N LEU A 134 0.51 -2.27 -14.09
CA LEU A 134 0.75 -1.54 -15.33
C LEU A 134 1.97 -0.60 -15.24
N LEU A 135 2.18 0.04 -14.08
CA LEU A 135 3.30 0.98 -13.90
C LEU A 135 4.64 0.29 -13.68
N TYR A 136 4.65 -0.90 -13.08
CA TYR A 136 5.92 -1.58 -12.78
C TYR A 136 6.38 -2.55 -13.85
N GLY A 137 5.49 -3.08 -14.69
CA GLY A 137 5.83 -4.22 -15.56
C GLY A 137 6.36 -5.41 -14.73
N GLY A 138 6.30 -6.60 -15.24
CA GLY A 138 6.67 -7.81 -14.49
C GLY A 138 8.18 -8.01 -14.19
N ASP A 139 9.03 -7.03 -14.41
CA ASP A 139 10.50 -7.21 -14.52
C ASP A 139 11.28 -7.24 -13.19
N ASN A 140 10.64 -6.94 -12.05
CA ASN A 140 11.32 -6.92 -10.76
C ASN A 140 10.74 -7.92 -9.76
N ALA A 141 11.47 -8.98 -9.47
CA ALA A 141 11.05 -10.04 -8.53
C ALA A 141 10.68 -9.51 -7.13
N ILE A 142 11.41 -8.53 -6.60
CA ILE A 142 11.15 -7.94 -5.26
C ILE A 142 9.80 -7.18 -5.26
N ILE A 143 9.51 -6.46 -6.32
CA ILE A 143 8.23 -5.75 -6.49
C ILE A 143 7.09 -6.74 -6.60
N SER A 144 7.30 -7.83 -7.35
CA SER A 144 6.30 -8.90 -7.50
C SER A 144 5.95 -9.56 -6.17
N VAL A 145 6.93 -9.83 -5.29
CA VAL A 145 6.68 -10.40 -3.95
C VAL A 145 5.88 -9.45 -3.08
N ASN A 146 6.25 -8.16 -3.02
CA ASN A 146 5.50 -7.17 -2.27
C ASN A 146 4.08 -7.01 -2.82
N MET A 147 3.89 -6.99 -4.14
CA MET A 147 2.57 -6.91 -4.77
C MET A 147 1.71 -8.11 -4.41
N ILE A 148 2.27 -9.33 -4.44
CA ILE A 148 1.55 -10.55 -4.04
C ILE A 148 1.13 -10.44 -2.57
N LEU A 149 2.03 -10.02 -1.69
CA LEU A 149 1.74 -9.89 -0.27
C LEU A 149 0.60 -8.90 -0.01
N TYR A 150 0.68 -7.69 -0.58
CA TYR A 150 -0.39 -6.69 -0.46
C TYR A 150 -1.71 -7.17 -1.07
N GLY A 151 -1.65 -7.93 -2.15
CA GLY A 151 -2.84 -8.49 -2.76
C GLY A 151 -3.50 -9.57 -1.92
N VAL A 152 -2.72 -10.46 -1.36
CA VAL A 152 -3.26 -11.48 -0.45
C VAL A 152 -3.94 -10.80 0.75
N VAL A 153 -3.28 -9.80 1.36
CA VAL A 153 -3.88 -9.04 2.47
C VAL A 153 -5.16 -8.34 2.01
N GLY A 154 -5.16 -7.66 0.86
CA GLY A 154 -6.34 -6.99 0.31
C GLY A 154 -7.48 -7.97 0.04
N LEU A 155 -7.18 -9.15 -0.51
CA LEU A 155 -8.16 -10.20 -0.77
C LEU A 155 -8.75 -10.77 0.53
N VAL A 156 -7.93 -10.98 1.55
CA VAL A 156 -8.40 -11.40 2.88
C VAL A 156 -9.38 -10.37 3.44
N PHE A 157 -9.06 -9.07 3.37
CA PHE A 157 -9.96 -8.02 3.82
C PHE A 157 -11.27 -8.01 3.01
N LEU A 158 -11.21 -8.16 1.69
CA LEU A 158 -12.40 -8.24 0.84
C LEU A 158 -13.30 -9.41 1.24
N VAL A 159 -12.74 -10.60 1.46
CA VAL A 159 -13.50 -11.78 1.91
C VAL A 159 -14.13 -11.53 3.28
N LEU A 160 -13.37 -11.00 4.23
CA LEU A 160 -13.87 -10.69 5.56
C LEU A 160 -15.01 -9.66 5.54
N TYR A 161 -14.91 -8.62 4.72
CA TYR A 161 -16.00 -7.67 4.52
C TYR A 161 -17.21 -8.31 3.83
N ALA A 162 -16.99 -9.16 2.81
CA ALA A 162 -18.07 -9.87 2.12
C ALA A 162 -18.91 -10.72 3.07
N LEU A 163 -18.27 -11.42 4.01
CA LEU A 163 -18.95 -12.21 5.04
C LEU A 163 -19.86 -11.36 5.94
N HIS A 164 -19.58 -10.05 6.07
CA HIS A 164 -20.35 -9.12 6.89
C HIS A 164 -21.39 -8.32 6.12
N LEU A 165 -21.49 -8.49 4.79
CA LEU A 165 -22.49 -7.77 3.95
C LEU A 165 -23.94 -8.00 4.39
N LYS A 166 -24.24 -9.16 4.97
CA LYS A 166 -25.57 -9.48 5.53
C LYS A 166 -26.01 -8.54 6.67
N HIS A 167 -25.05 -7.89 7.34
CA HIS A 167 -25.30 -6.96 8.43
C HIS A 167 -25.38 -5.50 7.97
N MET A 168 -25.10 -5.23 6.69
CA MET A 168 -25.14 -3.90 6.08
C MET A 168 -26.47 -3.66 5.32
N ARG A 169 -26.79 -2.38 5.08
CA ARG A 169 -27.96 -1.92 4.32
C ARG A 169 -27.60 -1.56 2.88
#